data_383eb7a11169dbcd978db8825094c7bd
#
_entry.id   383eb7a11169dbcd978db8825094c7bd
#
_cell.length_a   1.000
_cell.length_b   1.000
_cell.length_c   1.000
_cell.angle_alpha   90.00
_cell.angle_beta   90.00
_cell.angle_gamma   90.00
#
_symmetry.space_group_name_H-M   'P 1'
#
loop_
_entity.id
_entity.type
_entity.pdbx_description
1 polymer ?
#
loop_
_entity_poly.entity_id
_entity_poly.type
_entity_poly.pdbx_seq_one_letter_code
_entity_poly.pdbx_strand_id
1 'polypeptide(L)' 'MAKTNRLKNPTRAQKEIMAAAGLDWKNWYVQEEDPFFLTVISKKGGRKRILHK' A
#
# COMPACT_ATOMS: atom_id res chain seq x y z
N MET A 1 21.17 -2.60 -9.84
CA MET A 1 20.15 -1.67 -10.22
C MET A 1 19.27 -1.30 -9.05
N ALA A 2 19.17 -0.05 -8.78
CA ALA A 2 18.40 0.41 -7.62
C ALA A 2 16.92 0.32 -7.88
N LYS A 3 16.22 -0.22 -6.92
CA LYS A 3 14.78 -0.20 -6.95
C LYS A 3 14.29 1.19 -6.68
N THR A 4 13.45 1.68 -7.54
CA THR A 4 12.85 2.98 -7.31
C THR A 4 11.71 2.79 -6.32
N ASN A 5 11.84 3.39 -5.16
CA ASN A 5 10.78 3.35 -4.18
C ASN A 5 9.73 4.38 -4.54
N ARG A 6 8.99 4.10 -5.59
CA ARG A 6 7.93 5.00 -6.00
C ARG A 6 6.68 4.68 -5.22
N LEU A 7 6.24 5.66 -4.46
CA LEU A 7 4.97 5.55 -3.75
C LEU A 7 3.86 5.97 -4.70
N LYS A 8 2.91 5.08 -4.90
CA LYS A 8 1.81 5.32 -5.83
C LYS A 8 0.49 5.37 -5.10
N ASN A 9 -0.45 6.08 -5.69
CA ASN A 9 -1.82 6.01 -5.20
C ASN A 9 -2.38 4.63 -5.48
N PRO A 10 -3.21 4.09 -4.57
CA PRO A 10 -3.75 2.74 -4.75
C PRO A 10 -4.67 2.67 -5.96
N THR A 11 -4.61 1.54 -6.65
CA THR A 11 -5.59 1.23 -7.67
C THR A 11 -6.90 0.82 -7.01
N ARG A 12 -7.96 0.66 -7.83
CA ARG A 12 -9.24 0.25 -7.29
C ARG A 12 -9.15 -1.07 -6.52
N ALA A 13 -8.47 -2.05 -7.09
CA ALA A 13 -8.32 -3.35 -6.43
C ALA A 13 -7.53 -3.21 -5.13
N GLN A 14 -6.51 -2.37 -5.13
CA GLN A 14 -5.70 -2.15 -3.94
C GLN A 14 -6.50 -1.43 -2.86
N LYS A 15 -7.36 -0.48 -3.28
CA LYS A 15 -8.23 0.20 -2.32
C LYS A 15 -9.15 -0.78 -1.61
N GLU A 16 -9.64 -1.77 -2.33
CA GLU A 16 -10.50 -2.78 -1.74
C GLU A 16 -9.75 -3.62 -0.70
N ILE A 17 -8.51 -3.98 -1.00
CA ILE A 17 -7.69 -4.73 -0.06
C ILE A 17 -7.44 -3.89 1.18
N MET A 18 -7.13 -2.62 1.01
CA MET A 18 -6.86 -1.74 2.14
C MET A 18 -8.11 -1.52 2.99
N ALA A 19 -9.26 -1.36 2.35
CA ALA A 19 -10.51 -1.20 3.08
C ALA A 19 -10.85 -2.44 3.89
N ALA A 20 -10.61 -3.61 3.31
CA ALA A 20 -10.84 -4.86 4.01
C ALA A 20 -9.93 -5.00 5.23
N ALA A 21 -8.75 -4.40 5.17
CA ALA A 21 -7.82 -4.39 6.29
C ALA A 21 -8.09 -3.28 7.30
N GLY A 22 -9.11 -2.48 7.07
CA GLY A 22 -9.45 -1.39 7.97
C GLY A 22 -8.61 -0.15 7.77
N LEU A 23 -7.94 -0.02 6.64
CA LEU A 23 -7.13 1.15 6.35
C LEU A 23 -7.88 2.14 5.49
N ASP A 24 -7.62 3.43 5.75
CA ASP A 24 -8.14 4.49 4.91
C ASP A 24 -7.16 4.72 3.77
N TRP A 25 -7.49 4.20 2.60
CA TRP A 25 -6.60 4.27 1.44
C TRP A 25 -6.19 5.69 1.10
N LYS A 26 -6.96 6.67 1.50
CA LYS A 26 -6.61 8.08 1.26
C LYS A 26 -5.38 8.51 2.03
N ASN A 27 -5.07 7.81 3.11
CA ASN A 27 -3.92 8.13 3.95
C ASN A 27 -2.72 7.22 3.71
N TRP A 28 -2.77 6.42 2.67
CA TRP A 28 -1.72 5.43 2.40
C TRP A 28 -1.30 5.45 0.95
N TYR A 29 -0.01 5.25 0.74
CA TYR A 29 0.54 5.00 -0.59
C TYR A 29 0.85 3.52 -0.74
N VAL A 30 0.83 3.03 -1.98
CA VAL A 30 1.28 1.68 -2.27
C VAL A 30 2.75 1.74 -2.63
N GLN A 31 3.58 0.99 -1.91
CA GLN A 31 5.00 0.92 -2.18
C GLN A 31 5.34 -0.25 -3.09
N GLU A 32 4.75 -1.39 -2.79
CA GLU A 32 5.08 -2.60 -3.54
C GLU A 32 3.88 -3.54 -3.52
N GLU A 33 3.74 -4.31 -4.58
CA GLU A 33 2.65 -5.28 -4.67
C GLU A 33 3.21 -6.63 -5.09
N ASP A 34 2.97 -7.63 -4.26
CA ASP A 34 3.32 -9.02 -4.53
C ASP A 34 2.05 -9.83 -4.79
N PRO A 35 2.18 -11.03 -5.37
CA PRO A 35 0.99 -11.89 -5.57
C PRO A 35 0.23 -12.20 -4.29
N PHE A 36 0.91 -12.20 -3.15
CA PHE A 36 0.30 -12.56 -1.88
C PHE A 36 0.22 -11.42 -0.90
N PHE A 37 0.93 -10.33 -1.13
CA PHE A 37 1.02 -9.24 -0.18
C PHE A 37 0.94 -7.89 -0.87
N LEU A 38 0.50 -6.91 -0.12
CA LEU A 38 0.49 -5.52 -0.56
C LEU A 38 1.19 -4.69 0.50
N THR A 39 2.28 -4.02 0.12
CA THR A 39 3.03 -3.17 1.02
C THR A 39 2.59 -1.73 0.85
N VAL A 40 2.18 -1.11 1.94
CA VAL A 40 1.68 0.26 1.93
C VAL A 40 2.44 1.11 2.93
N ILE A 41 2.50 2.40 2.66
CA ILE A 41 3.20 3.37 3.49
C ILE A 41 2.23 4.48 3.88
N SER A 42 2.20 4.80 5.16
CA SER A 42 1.36 5.88 5.65
C SER A 42 1.86 7.23 5.14
N LYS A 43 0.95 8.05 4.66
CA LYS A 43 1.30 9.41 4.22
C LYS A 43 1.72 10.27 5.38
N LYS A 44 1.19 10.01 6.55
CA LYS A 44 1.44 10.86 7.71
C LYS A 44 2.66 10.47 8.49
N GLY A 45 3.01 9.30 8.64
CA GLY A 45 4.12 8.91 9.48
C GLY A 45 5.17 8.07 8.79
N GLY A 46 4.93 7.77 7.52
CA GLY A 46 5.85 6.91 6.78
C GLY A 46 5.87 5.49 7.31
N ARG A 47 4.83 5.09 8.03
CA ARG A 47 4.78 3.75 8.57
C ARG A 47 4.45 2.74 7.49
N LYS A 48 5.17 1.66 7.53
CA LYS A 48 5.01 0.59 6.55
C LYS A 48 4.10 -0.49 7.10
N ARG A 49 3.18 -0.96 6.28
CA ARG A 49 2.34 -2.10 6.63
C ARG A 49 2.31 -3.07 5.47
N ILE A 50 2.20 -4.35 5.81
CA ILE A 50 2.10 -5.40 4.81
C ILE A 50 0.73 -6.04 4.97
N LEU A 51 -0.05 -5.99 3.91
CA LEU A 51 -1.40 -6.53 3.90
C LEU A 51 -1.43 -7.84 3.15
N HIS A 52 -2.19 -8.78 3.66
CA HIS A 52 -2.41 -10.05 2.96
C HIS A 52 -3.53 -9.89 1.95
N LYS A 53 -3.29 -10.38 0.75
CA LYS A 53 -4.31 -10.35 -0.29
C LYS A 53 -5.32 -11.47 -0.15
#